data_f76125779e94e5be581860611a7eb9de
#
_entry.id   f76125779e94e5be581860611a7eb9de
#
_cell.length_a   1.000
_cell.length_b   1.000
_cell.length_c   1.000
_cell.angle_alpha   90.00
_cell.angle_beta   90.00
_cell.angle_gamma   90.00
#
_symmetry.space_group_name_H-M   'P 1'
#
loop_
_entity.id
_entity.type
_entity.pdbx_description
1 polymer ?
#
loop_
_entity_poly.entity_id
_entity_poly.type
_entity_poly.pdbx_seq_one_letter_code
_entity_poly.pdbx_strand_id
1 'polypeptide(L)'
;MSTVESEQKTEKKIGKQPVQRRENYPLKRPERKSMVDWPWPLIVSIAGLVSLGVAYSLGDAYYNAYLGKFWIEPAAFPIDKARHLVLSLYGALTAVANVQAWISKHTVQILQVVAIILFGVTVWVLIEKVLLWAVDRASRRADGSTRSIKLWPIVVRFFTIVFWIWTSVGIGSMLGMSVPTFMAIPSVIGESAGDGVATDKMRDFDRGCWVSEARCQMVVKGGKEVARGYIVAQSATHIAMYYEGNTVQIPLDGSEIRTVERPNFDQAMPR
;
A
#
# COMPACT_ATOMS: atom_id res chain seq x y z
N MET A 1 30.73 44.48 71.71
CA MET A 1 32.11 44.09 71.43
C MET A 1 32.22 44.09 69.95
N SER A 2 32.56 45.22 69.33
CA SER A 2 33.93 45.59 68.88
C SER A 2 34.40 44.57 67.87
N THR A 3 34.66 44.85 66.64
CA THR A 3 35.63 45.81 66.08
C THR A 3 35.47 45.77 64.54
N VAL A 4 35.41 46.92 63.88
CA VAL A 4 36.50 47.60 63.10
C VAL A 4 36.64 46.99 61.71
N GLU A 5 36.09 47.65 60.71
CA GLU A 5 36.69 48.67 59.82
C GLU A 5 38.02 48.24 59.14
N SER A 6 37.98 47.95 57.82
CA SER A 6 39.09 48.35 56.95
C SER A 6 38.63 48.58 55.52
N GLU A 7 38.51 49.85 55.23
CA GLU A 7 38.49 50.41 53.89
C GLU A 7 39.78 50.04 53.14
N GLN A 8 39.64 49.37 51.96
CA GLN A 8 40.75 49.34 51.01
C GLN A 8 40.25 49.79 49.64
N LYS A 9 40.65 51.03 49.44
CA LYS A 9 40.69 51.81 48.23
C LYS A 9 41.42 51.06 47.13
N THR A 10 40.74 50.56 46.12
CA THR A 10 41.40 49.96 44.95
C THR A 10 41.24 50.85 43.75
N GLU A 11 42.33 51.44 43.39
CA GLU A 11 42.60 52.33 42.30
C GLU A 11 42.21 51.73 40.95
N LYS A 12 41.29 52.39 40.25
CA LYS A 12 40.71 51.96 38.94
C LYS A 12 41.75 52.27 37.85
N LYS A 13 42.62 51.27 37.54
CA LYS A 13 43.44 51.28 36.32
C LYS A 13 42.55 51.07 35.09
N ILE A 14 42.31 52.14 34.35
CA ILE A 14 41.67 52.12 33.04
C ILE A 14 42.70 51.53 32.07
N GLY A 15 42.61 50.18 31.91
CA GLY A 15 43.35 49.47 30.89
C GLY A 15 42.64 49.67 29.55
N LYS A 16 43.31 50.27 28.60
CA LYS A 16 42.93 50.38 27.20
C LYS A 16 42.76 48.93 26.65
N GLN A 17 41.53 48.51 26.44
CA GLN A 17 41.28 47.25 25.74
C GLN A 17 41.81 47.38 24.30
N PRO A 18 42.57 46.37 23.82
CA PRO A 18 43.00 46.35 22.44
C PRO A 18 41.76 46.14 21.56
N VAL A 19 41.60 46.99 20.55
CA VAL A 19 40.58 46.87 19.51
C VAL A 19 40.72 45.50 18.88
N GLN A 20 39.84 44.56 19.25
CA GLN A 20 39.76 43.25 18.60
C GLN A 20 39.35 43.51 17.16
N ARG A 21 40.30 43.35 16.26
CA ARG A 21 40.11 43.29 14.82
C ARG A 21 39.13 42.16 14.57
N ARG A 22 37.86 42.47 14.22
CA ARG A 22 36.88 41.51 13.78
C ARG A 22 37.46 40.78 12.55
N GLU A 23 38.06 39.64 12.76
CA GLU A 23 38.33 38.69 11.68
C GLU A 23 36.99 38.35 11.08
N ASN A 24 36.77 38.79 9.84
CA ASN A 24 35.64 38.37 9.01
C ASN A 24 35.81 36.89 8.73
N TYR A 25 35.34 36.02 9.64
CA TYR A 25 35.17 34.63 9.34
C TYR A 25 34.12 34.55 8.21
N PRO A 26 34.49 34.02 7.03
CA PRO A 26 33.52 33.82 5.98
C PRO A 26 32.45 32.86 6.56
N LEU A 27 31.21 33.35 6.69
CA LEU A 27 30.06 32.53 7.04
C LEU A 27 30.04 31.33 6.07
N LYS A 28 30.49 30.18 6.56
CA LYS A 28 30.39 28.92 5.84
C LYS A 28 28.93 28.77 5.48
N ARG A 29 28.58 28.99 4.21
CA ARG A 29 27.22 28.69 3.72
C ARG A 29 26.92 27.25 4.10
N PRO A 30 25.75 26.96 4.70
CA PRO A 30 25.37 25.57 4.98
C PRO A 30 25.42 24.81 3.66
N GLU A 31 26.31 23.82 3.57
CA GLU A 31 26.39 22.93 2.45
C GLU A 31 25.00 22.32 2.28
N ARG A 32 24.35 22.63 1.18
CA ARG A 32 23.09 22.00 0.80
C ARG A 32 23.39 20.52 0.61
N LYS A 33 23.02 19.69 1.61
CA LYS A 33 23.13 18.24 1.49
C LYS A 33 22.47 17.82 0.18
N SER A 34 23.25 17.26 -0.71
CA SER A 34 22.78 16.74 -1.99
C SER A 34 21.82 15.57 -1.71
N MET A 35 20.84 15.31 -2.59
CA MET A 35 20.00 14.11 -2.54
C MET A 35 20.83 12.82 -2.53
N VAL A 36 22.10 12.87 -2.98
CA VAL A 36 23.04 11.76 -2.97
C VAL A 36 23.49 11.37 -1.54
N ASP A 37 23.37 12.30 -0.56
CA ASP A 37 23.74 12.04 0.84
C ASP A 37 22.63 11.35 1.65
N TRP A 38 21.56 10.93 1.01
CA TRP A 38 20.49 10.16 1.65
C TRP A 38 20.99 8.76 2.02
N PRO A 39 20.59 8.24 3.18
CA PRO A 39 20.98 6.90 3.63
C PRO A 39 20.25 5.82 2.81
N TRP A 40 20.62 5.71 1.54
CA TRP A 40 20.05 4.73 0.60
C TRP A 40 19.93 3.31 1.17
N PRO A 41 20.92 2.78 1.91
CA PRO A 41 20.80 1.45 2.51
C PRO A 41 19.63 1.35 3.50
N LEU A 42 19.39 2.40 4.29
CA LEU A 42 18.27 2.45 5.23
C LEU A 42 16.92 2.47 4.49
N ILE A 43 16.82 3.28 3.44
CA ILE A 43 15.59 3.39 2.64
C ILE A 43 15.28 2.05 1.97
N VAL A 44 16.28 1.41 1.36
CA VAL A 44 16.13 0.09 0.73
C VAL A 44 15.73 -0.97 1.75
N SER A 45 16.32 -0.95 2.96
CA SER A 45 15.96 -1.88 4.02
C SER A 45 14.52 -1.70 4.49
N ILE A 46 14.08 -0.46 4.70
CA ILE A 46 12.70 -0.16 5.10
C ILE A 46 11.72 -0.56 3.99
N ALA A 47 12.03 -0.21 2.74
CA ALA A 47 11.22 -0.60 1.59
C ALA A 47 11.12 -2.12 1.44
N GLY A 48 12.21 -2.84 1.67
CA GLY A 48 12.24 -4.31 1.68
C GLY A 48 11.35 -4.92 2.76
N LEU A 49 11.40 -4.39 3.99
CA LEU A 49 10.55 -4.84 5.09
C LEU A 49 9.08 -4.56 4.83
N VAL A 50 8.75 -3.38 4.32
CA VAL A 50 7.37 -3.02 3.95
C VAL A 50 6.87 -3.94 2.84
N SER A 51 7.66 -4.16 1.80
CA SER A 51 7.32 -5.07 0.69
C SER A 51 7.08 -6.50 1.17
N LEU A 52 7.90 -6.99 2.10
CA LEU A 52 7.73 -8.31 2.70
C LEU A 52 6.44 -8.40 3.52
N GLY A 53 6.12 -7.37 4.32
CA GLY A 53 4.88 -7.29 5.08
C GLY A 53 3.64 -7.26 4.18
N VAL A 54 3.68 -6.48 3.11
CA VAL A 54 2.63 -6.44 2.08
C VAL A 54 2.45 -7.81 1.41
N ALA A 55 3.55 -8.45 1.00
CA ALA A 55 3.51 -9.77 0.40
C ALA A 55 2.91 -10.82 1.35
N TYR A 56 3.31 -10.79 2.61
CA TYR A 56 2.78 -11.70 3.62
C TYR A 56 1.26 -11.51 3.81
N SER A 57 0.81 -10.26 3.99
CA SER A 57 -0.60 -9.92 4.14
C SER A 57 -1.44 -10.36 2.92
N LEU A 58 -0.90 -10.16 1.72
CA LEU A 58 -1.55 -10.57 0.47
C LEU A 58 -1.67 -12.09 0.37
N GLY A 59 -0.63 -12.84 0.73
CA GLY A 59 -0.62 -14.30 0.72
C GLY A 59 -1.59 -14.90 1.74
N ASP A 60 -1.66 -14.31 2.94
CA ASP A 60 -2.59 -14.73 3.99
C ASP A 60 -4.04 -14.49 3.57
N ALA A 61 -4.35 -13.29 3.07
CA ALA A 61 -5.68 -12.96 2.59
C ALA A 61 -6.12 -13.85 1.41
N TYR A 62 -5.20 -14.13 0.46
CA TYR A 62 -5.44 -15.07 -0.63
C TYR A 62 -5.81 -16.46 -0.13
N TYR A 63 -5.03 -16.99 0.82
CA TYR A 63 -5.25 -18.33 1.35
C TYR A 63 -6.56 -18.44 2.14
N ASN A 64 -6.83 -17.42 2.97
CA ASN A 64 -8.06 -17.37 3.76
C ASN A 64 -9.31 -17.29 2.87
N ALA A 65 -9.29 -16.46 1.83
CA ALA A 65 -10.38 -16.37 0.88
C ALA A 65 -10.57 -17.66 0.07
N TYR A 66 -9.44 -18.25 -0.39
CA TYR A 66 -9.46 -19.51 -1.11
C TYR A 66 -10.11 -20.63 -0.29
N LEU A 67 -9.69 -20.83 0.96
CA LEU A 67 -10.27 -21.84 1.84
C LEU A 67 -11.70 -21.52 2.26
N GLY A 68 -11.97 -20.24 2.55
CA GLY A 68 -13.29 -19.76 2.93
C GLY A 68 -14.36 -20.07 1.88
N LYS A 69 -13.99 -20.01 0.59
CA LYS A 69 -14.88 -20.39 -0.52
C LYS A 69 -15.31 -21.86 -0.47
N PHE A 70 -14.44 -22.71 0.00
CA PHE A 70 -14.73 -24.15 0.21
C PHE A 70 -15.29 -24.43 1.60
N TRP A 71 -15.67 -23.43 2.39
CA TRP A 71 -16.18 -23.57 3.76
C TRP A 71 -15.20 -24.27 4.70
N ILE A 72 -13.90 -24.06 4.46
CA ILE A 72 -12.81 -24.61 5.27
C ILE A 72 -12.26 -23.51 6.15
N GLU A 73 -12.16 -23.79 7.45
CA GLU A 73 -11.53 -22.86 8.36
C GLU A 73 -9.99 -22.86 8.19
N PRO A 74 -9.37 -21.72 7.83
CA PRO A 74 -7.92 -21.66 7.54
C PRO A 74 -7.05 -22.12 8.71
N ALA A 75 -7.48 -21.89 9.95
CA ALA A 75 -6.76 -22.30 11.16
C ALA A 75 -6.57 -23.82 11.27
N ALA A 76 -7.47 -24.62 10.67
CA ALA A 76 -7.35 -26.08 10.64
C ALA A 76 -6.26 -26.57 9.66
N PHE A 77 -5.84 -25.74 8.72
CA PHE A 77 -4.84 -26.04 7.68
C PHE A 77 -3.71 -25.03 7.67
N PRO A 78 -2.89 -24.96 8.74
CA PRO A 78 -1.78 -24.02 8.79
C PRO A 78 -0.80 -24.31 7.66
N ILE A 79 -0.37 -23.24 6.98
CA ILE A 79 0.65 -23.33 5.95
C ILE A 79 2.00 -22.83 6.45
N ASP A 80 3.06 -23.38 5.92
CA ASP A 80 4.43 -22.98 6.16
C ASP A 80 4.72 -21.55 5.64
N LYS A 81 5.64 -20.83 6.30
CA LYS A 81 6.05 -19.48 5.92
C LYS A 81 6.53 -19.38 4.47
N ALA A 82 7.25 -20.40 3.99
CA ALA A 82 7.69 -20.45 2.61
C ALA A 82 6.50 -20.52 1.64
N ARG A 83 5.49 -21.30 1.97
CA ARG A 83 4.27 -21.44 1.17
C ARG A 83 3.45 -20.15 1.16
N HIS A 84 3.40 -19.40 2.26
CA HIS A 84 2.81 -18.05 2.30
C HIS A 84 3.45 -17.13 1.27
N LEU A 85 4.78 -17.11 1.17
CA LEU A 85 5.50 -16.27 0.20
C LEU A 85 5.21 -16.70 -1.25
N VAL A 86 5.13 -18.00 -1.51
CA VAL A 86 4.75 -18.50 -2.85
C VAL A 86 3.33 -18.09 -3.22
N LEU A 87 2.38 -18.21 -2.28
CA LEU A 87 0.99 -17.79 -2.50
C LEU A 87 0.87 -16.27 -2.67
N SER A 88 1.69 -15.48 -1.96
CA SER A 88 1.72 -14.03 -2.14
C SER A 88 2.20 -13.64 -3.54
N LEU A 89 3.20 -14.33 -4.07
CA LEU A 89 3.67 -14.11 -5.43
C LEU A 89 2.57 -14.45 -6.46
N TYR A 90 1.88 -15.57 -6.25
CA TYR A 90 0.79 -15.98 -7.12
C TYR A 90 -0.39 -15.00 -7.06
N GLY A 91 -0.78 -14.58 -5.86
CA GLY A 91 -1.79 -13.55 -5.64
C GLY A 91 -1.41 -12.22 -6.28
N ALA A 92 -0.15 -11.80 -6.17
CA ALA A 92 0.35 -10.57 -6.79
C ALA A 92 0.28 -10.63 -8.32
N LEU A 93 0.69 -11.76 -8.94
CA LEU A 93 0.63 -11.94 -10.39
C LEU A 93 -0.82 -11.90 -10.89
N THR A 94 -1.73 -12.59 -10.20
CA THR A 94 -3.16 -12.57 -10.52
C THR A 94 -3.74 -11.16 -10.38
N ALA A 95 -3.36 -10.44 -9.34
CA ALA A 95 -3.76 -9.06 -9.13
C ALA A 95 -3.30 -8.13 -10.26
N VAL A 96 -2.04 -8.24 -10.67
CA VAL A 96 -1.50 -7.46 -11.80
C VAL A 96 -2.28 -7.74 -13.09
N ALA A 97 -2.57 -9.01 -13.37
CA ALA A 97 -3.36 -9.40 -14.54
C ALA A 97 -4.78 -8.80 -14.48
N ASN A 98 -5.44 -8.86 -13.32
CA ASN A 98 -6.78 -8.30 -13.11
C ASN A 98 -6.77 -6.77 -13.25
N VAL A 99 -5.78 -6.08 -12.68
CA VAL A 99 -5.63 -4.62 -12.81
C VAL A 99 -5.40 -4.24 -14.28
N GLN A 100 -4.56 -4.97 -15.00
CA GLN A 100 -4.31 -4.73 -16.42
C GLN A 100 -5.58 -4.92 -17.25
N ALA A 101 -6.35 -5.97 -16.99
CA ALA A 101 -7.64 -6.21 -17.63
C ALA A 101 -8.65 -5.09 -17.32
N TRP A 102 -8.69 -4.65 -16.05
CA TRP A 102 -9.55 -3.54 -15.62
C TRP A 102 -9.18 -2.21 -16.31
N ILE A 103 -7.88 -1.87 -16.36
CA ILE A 103 -7.37 -0.67 -17.05
C ILE A 103 -7.77 -0.73 -18.53
N SER A 104 -7.56 -1.87 -19.20
CA SER A 104 -7.90 -2.04 -20.61
C SER A 104 -9.40 -1.81 -20.86
N LYS A 105 -10.25 -2.30 -19.96
CA LYS A 105 -11.70 -2.14 -20.05
C LYS A 105 -12.17 -0.70 -19.79
N HIS A 106 -11.45 0.05 -18.92
CA HIS A 106 -11.86 1.38 -18.48
C HIS A 106 -10.95 2.50 -19.00
N THR A 107 -10.17 2.25 -20.05
CA THR A 107 -9.19 3.19 -20.60
C THR A 107 -9.81 4.56 -20.92
N VAL A 108 -11.00 4.58 -21.52
CA VAL A 108 -11.70 5.83 -21.86
C VAL A 108 -12.06 6.64 -20.61
N GLN A 109 -12.55 5.97 -19.57
CA GLN A 109 -12.90 6.62 -18.31
C GLN A 109 -11.67 7.19 -17.60
N ILE A 110 -10.57 6.44 -17.61
CA ILE A 110 -9.29 6.90 -17.04
C ILE A 110 -8.80 8.13 -17.79
N LEU A 111 -8.83 8.12 -19.13
CA LEU A 111 -8.45 9.27 -19.94
C LEU A 111 -9.34 10.49 -19.67
N GLN A 112 -10.64 10.31 -19.48
CA GLN A 112 -11.56 11.39 -19.10
C GLN A 112 -11.17 12.00 -17.76
N VAL A 113 -10.89 11.18 -16.73
CA VAL A 113 -10.46 11.66 -15.40
C VAL A 113 -9.15 12.44 -15.50
N VAL A 114 -8.16 11.89 -16.23
CA VAL A 114 -6.88 12.57 -16.45
C VAL A 114 -7.09 13.90 -17.19
N ALA A 115 -7.93 13.94 -18.21
CA ALA A 115 -8.24 15.17 -18.96
C ALA A 115 -8.91 16.23 -18.04
N ILE A 116 -9.83 15.83 -17.17
CA ILE A 116 -10.47 16.73 -16.21
C ILE A 116 -9.43 17.31 -15.22
N ILE A 117 -8.55 16.47 -14.70
CA ILE A 117 -7.47 16.93 -13.80
C ILE A 117 -6.55 17.92 -14.50
N LEU A 118 -6.08 17.59 -15.71
CA LEU A 118 -5.22 18.47 -16.50
C LEU A 118 -5.91 19.79 -16.84
N PHE A 119 -7.19 19.75 -17.18
CA PHE A 119 -7.98 20.94 -17.43
C PHE A 119 -8.10 21.80 -16.16
N GLY A 120 -8.39 21.19 -15.00
CA GLY A 120 -8.46 21.88 -13.71
C GLY A 120 -7.14 22.57 -13.34
N VAL A 121 -6.01 21.87 -13.51
CA VAL A 121 -4.68 22.44 -13.27
C VAL A 121 -4.40 23.62 -14.22
N THR A 122 -4.74 23.45 -15.49
CA THR A 122 -4.54 24.52 -16.50
C THR A 122 -5.36 25.75 -16.19
N VAL A 123 -6.65 25.57 -15.83
CA VAL A 123 -7.53 26.68 -15.42
C VAL A 123 -6.99 27.37 -14.17
N TRP A 124 -6.51 26.61 -13.20
CA TRP A 124 -5.88 27.15 -11.98
C TRP A 124 -4.68 28.05 -12.30
N VAL A 125 -3.74 27.55 -13.12
CA VAL A 125 -2.56 28.31 -13.52
C VAL A 125 -2.93 29.57 -14.32
N LEU A 126 -3.96 29.49 -15.16
CA LEU A 126 -4.47 30.66 -15.89
C LEU A 126 -5.06 31.70 -14.94
N ILE A 127 -5.87 31.28 -13.97
CA ILE A 127 -6.43 32.17 -12.95
C ILE A 127 -5.33 32.88 -12.19
N GLU A 128 -4.30 32.15 -11.73
CA GLU A 128 -3.14 32.72 -11.05
C GLU A 128 -2.43 33.79 -11.91
N LYS A 129 -2.17 33.47 -13.18
CA LYS A 129 -1.54 34.39 -14.14
C LYS A 129 -2.38 35.65 -14.36
N VAL A 130 -3.70 35.49 -14.55
CA VAL A 130 -4.63 36.59 -14.76
C VAL A 130 -4.70 37.49 -13.50
N LEU A 131 -4.74 36.91 -12.31
CA LEU A 131 -4.72 37.66 -11.06
C LEU A 131 -3.44 38.45 -10.89
N LEU A 132 -2.28 37.85 -11.13
CA LEU A 132 -0.99 38.54 -11.06
C LEU A 132 -0.90 39.68 -12.08
N TRP A 133 -1.36 39.45 -13.32
CA TRP A 133 -1.43 40.48 -14.34
C TRP A 133 -2.40 41.62 -13.94
N ALA A 134 -3.57 41.31 -13.41
CA ALA A 134 -4.53 42.31 -12.96
C ALA A 134 -3.99 43.17 -11.81
N VAL A 135 -3.25 42.55 -10.88
CA VAL A 135 -2.58 43.26 -9.77
C VAL A 135 -1.51 44.18 -10.30
N ASP A 136 -0.65 43.73 -11.22
CA ASP A 136 0.41 44.55 -11.84
C ASP A 136 -0.19 45.72 -12.64
N ARG A 137 -1.27 45.49 -13.37
CA ARG A 137 -1.97 46.53 -14.12
C ARG A 137 -2.67 47.54 -13.19
N ALA A 138 -3.27 47.07 -12.10
CA ALA A 138 -3.90 47.94 -11.10
C ALA A 138 -2.84 48.82 -10.38
N SER A 139 -1.67 48.26 -10.04
CA SER A 139 -0.58 48.99 -9.43
C SER A 139 -0.03 50.10 -10.31
N ARG A 140 0.10 49.84 -11.64
CA ARG A 140 0.56 50.86 -12.63
C ARG A 140 -0.44 51.99 -12.84
N ARG A 141 -1.76 51.76 -12.66
CA ARG A 141 -2.78 52.79 -12.77
C ARG A 141 -2.94 53.63 -11.49
N ALA A 142 -2.47 53.13 -10.37
CA ALA A 142 -2.67 53.76 -9.05
C ALA A 142 -1.56 54.79 -8.68
N ASP A 143 -0.59 55.03 -9.54
CA ASP A 143 0.48 56.00 -9.32
C ASP A 143 -0.02 57.46 -9.18
N GLY A 144 -1.30 57.72 -9.34
CA GLY A 144 -1.95 59.02 -9.17
C GLY A 144 -2.90 59.21 -7.98
N SER A 145 -3.19 58.16 -7.17
CA SER A 145 -4.13 58.22 -6.05
C SER A 145 -3.64 57.46 -4.81
N THR A 146 -3.10 58.19 -3.88
CA THR A 146 -2.30 57.68 -2.76
C THR A 146 -3.08 57.10 -1.57
N ARG A 147 -4.40 56.79 -1.68
CA ARG A 147 -5.16 56.47 -0.46
C ARG A 147 -5.82 55.08 -0.35
N SER A 148 -6.02 54.34 -1.43
CA SER A 148 -6.76 53.05 -1.32
C SER A 148 -5.93 51.78 -1.40
N ILE A 149 -4.64 51.84 -1.63
CA ILE A 149 -3.78 50.70 -2.03
C ILE A 149 -3.18 49.94 -0.85
N LYS A 150 -3.19 50.51 0.38
CA LYS A 150 -2.55 49.83 1.53
C LYS A 150 -3.29 48.59 2.05
N LEU A 151 -4.57 48.43 1.76
CA LEU A 151 -5.34 47.26 2.24
C LEU A 151 -5.22 46.03 1.32
N TRP A 152 -4.93 46.23 0.04
CA TRP A 152 -4.85 45.16 -0.95
C TRP A 152 -3.79 44.06 -0.63
N PRO A 153 -2.55 44.39 -0.29
CA PRO A 153 -1.57 43.36 0.06
C PRO A 153 -1.93 42.59 1.33
N ILE A 154 -2.65 43.21 2.27
CA ILE A 154 -3.13 42.54 3.48
C ILE A 154 -4.22 41.53 3.14
N VAL A 155 -5.15 41.93 2.29
CA VAL A 155 -6.24 41.05 1.82
C VAL A 155 -5.69 39.85 1.04
N VAL A 156 -4.76 40.06 0.12
CA VAL A 156 -4.13 38.98 -0.65
C VAL A 156 -3.38 38.02 0.29
N ARG A 157 -2.60 38.54 1.25
CA ARG A 157 -1.91 37.71 2.25
C ARG A 157 -2.89 36.90 3.10
N PHE A 158 -3.98 37.52 3.54
CA PHE A 158 -5.00 36.82 4.30
C PHE A 158 -5.61 35.66 3.50
N PHE A 159 -6.03 35.87 2.25
CA PHE A 159 -6.55 34.82 1.39
C PHE A 159 -5.52 33.73 1.09
N THR A 160 -4.26 34.08 0.91
CA THR A 160 -3.18 33.12 0.72
C THR A 160 -2.99 32.25 1.96
N ILE A 161 -2.99 32.83 3.16
CA ILE A 161 -2.87 32.07 4.42
C ILE A 161 -4.08 31.15 4.60
N VAL A 162 -5.30 31.64 4.40
CA VAL A 162 -6.53 30.85 4.50
C VAL A 162 -6.51 29.69 3.49
N PHE A 163 -6.07 29.95 2.26
CA PHE A 163 -5.93 28.92 1.23
C PHE A 163 -4.92 27.84 1.66
N TRP A 164 -3.75 28.20 2.17
CA TRP A 164 -2.76 27.24 2.64
C TRP A 164 -3.26 26.43 3.84
N ILE A 165 -3.97 27.05 4.77
CA ILE A 165 -4.60 26.34 5.90
C ILE A 165 -5.62 25.32 5.37
N TRP A 166 -6.52 25.74 4.48
CA TRP A 166 -7.52 24.86 3.89
C TRP A 166 -6.91 23.70 3.12
N THR A 167 -5.89 23.97 2.32
CA THR A 167 -5.15 22.96 1.57
C THR A 167 -4.44 21.99 2.51
N SER A 168 -3.79 22.48 3.55
CA SER A 168 -3.11 21.64 4.55
C SER A 168 -4.08 20.75 5.32
N VAL A 169 -5.23 21.28 5.74
CA VAL A 169 -6.30 20.52 6.40
C VAL A 169 -6.89 19.49 5.44
N GLY A 170 -7.15 19.86 4.18
CA GLY A 170 -7.64 18.94 3.16
C GLY A 170 -6.68 17.80 2.85
N ILE A 171 -5.40 18.09 2.67
CA ILE A 171 -4.36 17.09 2.47
C ILE A 171 -4.19 16.23 3.73
N GLY A 172 -4.16 16.83 4.91
CA GLY A 172 -4.04 16.11 6.17
C GLY A 172 -5.20 15.13 6.41
N SER A 173 -6.43 15.55 6.12
CA SER A 173 -7.60 14.67 6.25
C SER A 173 -7.60 13.55 5.19
N MET A 174 -7.21 13.84 3.95
CA MET A 174 -7.04 12.83 2.92
C MET A 174 -5.94 11.82 3.27
N LEU A 175 -4.82 12.27 3.79
CA LEU A 175 -3.75 11.36 4.24
C LEU A 175 -4.21 10.50 5.42
N GLY A 176 -4.95 11.07 6.38
CA GLY A 176 -5.49 10.33 7.52
C GLY A 176 -6.46 9.22 7.13
N MET A 177 -7.29 9.44 6.11
CA MET A 177 -8.19 8.41 5.56
C MET A 177 -7.49 7.43 4.61
N SER A 178 -6.46 7.87 3.89
CA SER A 178 -5.79 7.02 2.90
C SER A 178 -4.86 5.99 3.53
N VAL A 179 -4.24 6.26 4.68
CA VAL A 179 -3.33 5.29 5.33
C VAL A 179 -4.01 3.95 5.62
N PRO A 180 -5.16 3.88 6.33
CA PRO A 180 -5.83 2.60 6.55
C PRO A 180 -6.32 1.95 5.23
N THR A 181 -6.73 2.76 4.25
CA THR A 181 -7.13 2.26 2.93
C THR A 181 -5.94 1.64 2.21
N PHE A 182 -4.78 2.29 2.20
CA PHE A 182 -3.56 1.73 1.61
C PHE A 182 -3.09 0.45 2.30
N MET A 183 -3.25 0.36 3.63
CA MET A 183 -2.93 -0.86 4.38
C MET A 183 -3.90 -2.01 4.08
N ALA A 184 -5.16 -1.71 3.73
CA ALA A 184 -6.16 -2.72 3.37
C ALA A 184 -6.05 -3.19 1.91
N ILE A 185 -5.44 -2.42 1.01
CA ILE A 185 -5.34 -2.77 -0.41
C ILE A 185 -4.72 -4.18 -0.63
N PRO A 186 -3.59 -4.54 -0.01
CA PRO A 186 -3.00 -5.86 -0.23
C PRO A 186 -3.92 -7.00 0.16
N SER A 187 -4.64 -6.88 1.29
CA SER A 187 -5.57 -7.91 1.73
C SER A 187 -6.78 -8.04 0.81
N VAL A 188 -7.38 -6.94 0.38
CA VAL A 188 -8.50 -6.95 -0.58
C VAL A 188 -8.10 -7.57 -1.92
N ILE A 189 -6.90 -7.26 -2.39
CA ILE A 189 -6.36 -7.85 -3.63
C ILE A 189 -6.15 -9.36 -3.45
N GLY A 190 -5.55 -9.77 -2.34
CA GLY A 190 -5.34 -11.19 -2.02
C GLY A 190 -6.66 -11.94 -1.93
N GLU A 191 -7.63 -11.40 -1.22
CA GLU A 191 -8.97 -11.96 -1.06
C GLU A 191 -9.68 -12.12 -2.40
N SER A 192 -9.71 -11.08 -3.23
CA SER A 192 -10.31 -11.15 -4.57
C SER A 192 -9.65 -12.20 -5.47
N ALA A 193 -8.33 -12.31 -5.42
CA ALA A 193 -7.58 -13.29 -6.19
C ALA A 193 -7.85 -14.72 -5.69
N GLY A 194 -7.90 -14.93 -4.37
CA GLY A 194 -8.18 -16.21 -3.75
C GLY A 194 -9.60 -16.69 -4.06
N ASP A 195 -10.60 -15.81 -3.95
CA ASP A 195 -12.01 -16.12 -4.27
C ASP A 195 -12.18 -16.45 -5.77
N GLY A 196 -11.52 -15.70 -6.65
CA GLY A 196 -11.55 -15.95 -8.08
C GLY A 196 -11.00 -17.33 -8.44
N VAL A 197 -9.80 -17.67 -7.94
CA VAL A 197 -9.17 -18.99 -8.19
C VAL A 197 -10.00 -20.12 -7.57
N ALA A 198 -10.56 -19.92 -6.38
CA ALA A 198 -11.42 -20.91 -5.75
C ALA A 198 -12.68 -21.15 -6.59
N THR A 199 -13.31 -20.08 -7.09
CA THR A 199 -14.51 -20.17 -7.94
C THR A 199 -14.24 -20.93 -9.24
N ASP A 200 -13.11 -20.68 -9.89
CA ASP A 200 -12.74 -21.39 -11.11
C ASP A 200 -12.45 -22.87 -10.85
N LYS A 201 -11.79 -23.19 -9.73
CA LYS A 201 -11.57 -24.58 -9.32
C LYS A 201 -12.87 -25.30 -8.97
N MET A 202 -13.77 -24.65 -8.23
CA MET A 202 -15.09 -25.24 -7.93
C MET A 202 -15.84 -25.57 -9.21
N ARG A 203 -15.87 -24.66 -10.18
CA ARG A 203 -16.51 -24.87 -11.49
C ARG A 203 -15.89 -26.04 -12.26
N ASP A 204 -14.56 -26.21 -12.15
CA ASP A 204 -13.88 -27.35 -12.76
C ASP A 204 -14.23 -28.68 -12.03
N PHE A 205 -14.24 -28.67 -10.70
CA PHE A 205 -14.57 -29.82 -9.86
C PHE A 205 -16.01 -30.28 -10.03
N ASP A 206 -16.94 -29.35 -10.23
CA ASP A 206 -18.36 -29.65 -10.47
C ASP A 206 -18.61 -30.37 -11.80
N ARG A 207 -17.62 -30.40 -12.72
CA ARG A 207 -17.67 -31.22 -13.93
C ARG A 207 -17.53 -32.72 -13.64
N GLY A 208 -17.16 -33.06 -12.40
CA GLY A 208 -17.00 -34.45 -11.96
C GLY A 208 -15.64 -35.07 -12.30
N CYS A 209 -15.33 -36.18 -11.63
CA CYS A 209 -14.01 -36.82 -11.66
C CYS A 209 -13.47 -37.23 -13.04
N TRP A 210 -14.35 -37.36 -14.01
CA TRP A 210 -14.01 -37.86 -15.36
C TRP A 210 -13.68 -36.70 -16.33
N VAL A 211 -14.22 -35.50 -16.10
CA VAL A 211 -14.16 -34.37 -17.01
C VAL A 211 -13.25 -33.27 -16.50
N SER A 212 -13.16 -33.08 -15.17
CA SER A 212 -12.32 -32.09 -14.53
C SER A 212 -10.85 -32.25 -14.92
N GLU A 213 -10.13 -31.12 -15.05
CA GLU A 213 -8.67 -31.11 -15.27
C GLU A 213 -7.91 -31.60 -14.05
N ALA A 214 -8.49 -31.44 -12.87
CA ALA A 214 -7.91 -31.86 -11.61
C ALA A 214 -8.03 -33.41 -11.43
N ARG A 215 -7.08 -33.96 -10.67
CA ARG A 215 -7.10 -35.40 -10.34
C ARG A 215 -8.09 -35.65 -9.21
N CYS A 216 -9.06 -36.48 -9.49
CA CYS A 216 -9.95 -36.98 -8.46
C CYS A 216 -9.22 -38.03 -7.61
N GLN A 217 -9.41 -37.95 -6.30
CA GLN A 217 -8.79 -38.86 -5.34
C GLN A 217 -9.82 -39.47 -4.42
N MET A 218 -9.52 -40.62 -3.83
CA MET A 218 -10.34 -41.24 -2.81
C MET A 218 -9.52 -41.48 -1.55
N VAL A 219 -10.15 -41.30 -0.41
CA VAL A 219 -9.58 -41.63 0.90
C VAL A 219 -10.15 -42.94 1.35
N VAL A 220 -9.27 -43.89 1.66
CA VAL A 220 -9.59 -45.22 2.11
C VAL A 220 -9.13 -45.37 3.58
N LYS A 221 -9.99 -45.84 4.45
CA LYS A 221 -9.68 -46.16 5.85
C LYS A 221 -10.16 -47.55 6.19
N GLY A 222 -9.27 -48.40 6.70
CA GLY A 222 -9.59 -49.78 6.99
C GLY A 222 -10.12 -50.60 5.76
N GLY A 223 -9.61 -50.29 4.58
CA GLY A 223 -10.02 -50.93 3.32
C GLY A 223 -11.36 -50.44 2.76
N LYS A 224 -12.04 -49.50 3.40
CA LYS A 224 -13.32 -48.93 2.92
C LYS A 224 -13.10 -47.52 2.41
N GLU A 225 -13.75 -47.15 1.32
CA GLU A 225 -13.78 -45.77 0.83
C GLU A 225 -14.59 -44.90 1.81
N VAL A 226 -13.93 -43.83 2.31
CA VAL A 226 -14.56 -42.89 3.26
C VAL A 226 -15.04 -41.65 2.52
N ALA A 227 -14.27 -41.18 1.56
CA ALA A 227 -14.62 -40.03 0.73
C ALA A 227 -13.91 -40.08 -0.62
N ARG A 228 -14.56 -39.45 -1.61
CA ARG A 228 -14.05 -39.27 -2.97
C ARG A 228 -14.20 -37.80 -3.36
N GLY A 229 -13.24 -37.24 -4.10
CA GLY A 229 -13.33 -35.88 -4.60
C GLY A 229 -11.97 -35.29 -4.89
N TYR A 230 -11.89 -33.96 -4.78
CA TYR A 230 -10.71 -33.20 -5.07
C TYR A 230 -10.08 -32.67 -3.78
N ILE A 231 -8.77 -32.81 -3.63
CA ILE A 231 -8.06 -32.25 -2.48
C ILE A 231 -7.97 -30.74 -2.64
N VAL A 232 -8.61 -30.00 -1.74
CA VAL A 232 -8.57 -28.55 -1.65
C VAL A 232 -7.42 -28.09 -0.74
N ALA A 233 -7.27 -28.75 0.41
CA ALA A 233 -6.21 -28.47 1.37
C ALA A 233 -5.77 -29.76 2.06
N GLN A 234 -4.50 -29.78 2.46
CA GLN A 234 -3.91 -30.88 3.22
C GLN A 234 -2.95 -30.33 4.26
N SER A 235 -3.09 -30.79 5.49
CA SER A 235 -2.17 -30.59 6.59
C SER A 235 -1.51 -31.91 7.00
N ALA A 236 -0.67 -31.90 8.02
CA ALA A 236 -0.05 -33.13 8.53
C ALA A 236 -1.07 -34.10 9.14
N THR A 237 -2.22 -33.59 9.60
CA THR A 237 -3.22 -34.37 10.35
C THR A 237 -4.57 -34.50 9.66
N HIS A 238 -4.90 -33.59 8.74
CA HIS A 238 -6.20 -33.54 8.10
C HIS A 238 -6.08 -33.27 6.60
N ILE A 239 -7.09 -33.75 5.87
CA ILE A 239 -7.29 -33.46 4.47
C ILE A 239 -8.70 -32.88 4.28
N ALA A 240 -8.82 -31.85 3.46
CA ALA A 240 -10.10 -31.30 3.04
C ALA A 240 -10.35 -31.68 1.58
N MET A 241 -11.47 -32.32 1.33
CA MET A 241 -11.90 -32.80 0.00
C MET A 241 -13.21 -32.17 -0.40
N TYR A 242 -13.28 -31.73 -1.64
CA TYR A 242 -14.50 -31.19 -2.25
C TYR A 242 -15.09 -32.20 -3.27
N TYR A 243 -16.40 -32.43 -3.16
CA TYR A 243 -17.13 -33.24 -4.10
C TYR A 243 -18.60 -32.81 -4.16
N GLU A 244 -19.12 -32.59 -5.36
CA GLU A 244 -20.54 -32.26 -5.62
C GLU A 244 -21.12 -31.17 -4.72
N GLY A 245 -20.39 -30.05 -4.58
CA GLY A 245 -20.84 -28.91 -3.79
C GLY A 245 -20.57 -29.03 -2.28
N ASN A 246 -20.01 -30.13 -1.80
CA ASN A 246 -19.74 -30.36 -0.39
C ASN A 246 -18.25 -30.48 -0.10
N THR A 247 -17.83 -29.95 1.03
CA THR A 247 -16.47 -30.12 1.54
C THR A 247 -16.46 -30.98 2.78
N VAL A 248 -15.62 -32.02 2.80
CA VAL A 248 -15.46 -32.92 3.94
C VAL A 248 -14.03 -32.84 4.43
N GLN A 249 -13.88 -32.70 5.73
CA GLN A 249 -12.56 -32.73 6.41
C GLN A 249 -12.36 -34.09 7.05
N ILE A 250 -11.27 -34.76 6.74
CA ILE A 250 -11.01 -36.15 7.13
C ILE A 250 -9.64 -36.17 7.86
N PRO A 251 -9.54 -36.78 9.05
CA PRO A 251 -8.26 -37.07 9.68
C PRO A 251 -7.47 -38.09 8.87
N LEU A 252 -6.17 -37.79 8.66
CA LEU A 252 -5.26 -38.64 7.88
C LEU A 252 -4.79 -39.88 8.65
N ASP A 253 -4.99 -39.91 9.97
CA ASP A 253 -4.56 -41.03 10.78
C ASP A 253 -5.19 -42.36 10.34
N GLY A 254 -4.36 -43.30 9.93
CA GLY A 254 -4.78 -44.61 9.41
C GLY A 254 -5.53 -44.58 8.08
N SER A 255 -5.41 -43.47 7.34
CA SER A 255 -6.06 -43.29 6.03
C SER A 255 -5.01 -43.37 4.91
N GLU A 256 -5.42 -43.98 3.78
CA GLU A 256 -4.67 -44.02 2.53
C GLU A 256 -5.34 -43.13 1.49
N ILE A 257 -4.54 -42.34 0.76
CA ILE A 257 -5.04 -41.56 -0.36
C ILE A 257 -4.71 -42.26 -1.64
N ARG A 258 -5.72 -42.57 -2.45
CA ARG A 258 -5.58 -43.23 -3.77
C ARG A 258 -6.10 -42.32 -4.86
N THR A 259 -5.36 -42.23 -5.97
CA THR A 259 -5.86 -41.52 -7.16
C THR A 259 -6.89 -42.40 -7.89
N VAL A 260 -8.00 -41.77 -8.26
CA VAL A 260 -9.01 -42.46 -9.11
C VAL A 260 -8.49 -42.40 -10.54
N GLU A 261 -8.23 -43.59 -11.13
CA GLU A 261 -7.80 -43.70 -12.52
C GLU A 261 -8.92 -43.28 -13.45
N ARG A 262 -8.60 -42.45 -14.44
CA ARG A 262 -9.53 -42.14 -15.52
C ARG A 262 -9.63 -43.38 -16.42
N PRO A 263 -10.86 -43.84 -16.82
CA PRO A 263 -10.96 -44.86 -17.84
C PRO A 263 -10.28 -44.35 -19.12
N ASN A 264 -9.40 -45.17 -19.69
CA ASN A 264 -8.75 -44.88 -20.97
C ASN A 264 -9.84 -44.83 -22.06
N PHE A 265 -10.33 -43.64 -22.40
CA PHE A 265 -11.32 -43.46 -23.48
C PHE A 265 -10.81 -43.94 -24.84
N ASP A 266 -9.47 -43.96 -25.04
CA ASP A 266 -8.86 -44.46 -26.28
C ASP A 266 -9.06 -45.98 -26.50
N GLN A 267 -9.38 -46.72 -25.45
CA GLN A 267 -9.67 -48.16 -25.54
C GLN A 267 -11.18 -48.48 -25.71
N ALA A 268 -12.05 -47.47 -25.52
CA ALA A 268 -13.49 -47.68 -25.56
C ALA A 268 -14.15 -47.32 -26.90
N MET A 269 -13.41 -46.78 -27.89
CA MET A 269 -13.93 -46.61 -29.25
C MET A 269 -13.64 -47.87 -30.06
N PRO A 270 -14.62 -48.72 -30.33
CA PRO A 270 -14.50 -49.76 -31.36
C PRO A 270 -14.30 -49.06 -32.70
N ARG A 271 -13.23 -49.40 -33.41
CA ARG A 271 -12.97 -48.99 -34.80
C ARG A 271 -14.06 -49.46 -35.74
#